data_3f871f3cf3044ad1d1bbdf5b3cbbb0a7
#
_entry.id   3f871f3cf3044ad1d1bbdf5b3cbbb0a7
#
_cell.length_a   1.000
_cell.length_b   1.000
_cell.length_c   1.000
_cell.angle_alpha   90.00
_cell.angle_beta   90.00
_cell.angle_gamma   90.00
#
_symmetry.space_group_name_H-M   'P 1'
#
loop_
_entity.id
_entity.type
_entity.pdbx_description
1 polymer ?
#
loop_
_entity_poly.entity_id
_entity_poly.type
_entity_poly.pdbx_seq_one_letter_code
_entity_poly.pdbx_strand_id
1 'polypeptide(L)'
;QAEDPEGITGITVMLMDKQSPAGLDIRGGGPASRETPLLNPTADCKGLHAVILGGGSAFALDAAGGVMEYLEDRGIGLDVGITKVPLVCQSDIFDLGIGNPKSRPDKEMAKRACENASYSSVQNGNHGAGMGATVGKYRGPESCMKGGIGTYAVELEGLKVGAMVVVNACGDIYDIETNQVIAGCLNPDGSLVNDELAFFEDAARMMLAVRERTNTTIGIIATNAKF
;
A
#
# COMPACT_ATOMS: atom_id res chain seq x y z
N GLN A 1 7.77 -8.62 3.04
CA GLN A 1 6.96 -7.93 4.04
C GLN A 1 7.71 -7.86 5.37
N ALA A 2 7.55 -6.75 6.08
CA ALA A 2 7.98 -6.58 7.47
C ALA A 2 6.99 -5.66 8.18
N GLU A 3 6.79 -5.89 9.47
CA GLU A 3 5.82 -5.16 10.28
C GLU A 3 6.29 -4.95 11.71
N ASP A 4 5.65 -4.01 12.39
CA ASP A 4 5.67 -3.81 13.83
C ASP A 4 4.26 -4.06 14.39
N PRO A 5 3.98 -5.25 14.94
CA PRO A 5 2.66 -5.59 15.47
C PRO A 5 2.26 -4.75 16.71
N GLU A 6 3.23 -4.29 17.51
CA GLU A 6 2.97 -3.45 18.68
C GLU A 6 2.63 -2.01 18.25
N GLY A 7 3.33 -1.52 17.23
CA GLY A 7 3.08 -0.21 16.64
C GLY A 7 1.92 -0.19 15.65
N ILE A 8 1.46 -1.35 15.19
CA ILE A 8 0.38 -1.55 14.21
C ILE A 8 0.69 -0.82 12.89
N THR A 9 1.85 -1.06 12.33
CA THR A 9 2.30 -0.52 11.03
C THR A 9 3.27 -1.48 10.34
N GLY A 10 3.52 -1.28 9.06
CA GLY A 10 4.43 -2.15 8.33
C GLY A 10 4.67 -1.74 6.88
N ILE A 11 5.47 -2.52 6.17
CA ILE A 11 5.93 -2.25 4.82
C ILE A 11 5.91 -3.53 3.97
N THR A 12 5.57 -3.38 2.70
CA THR A 12 5.65 -4.44 1.69
C THR A 12 6.49 -3.95 0.53
N VAL A 13 7.53 -4.69 0.20
CA VAL A 13 8.45 -4.37 -0.90
C VAL A 13 8.27 -5.40 -2.02
N MET A 14 8.06 -4.93 -3.23
CA MET A 14 8.15 -5.73 -4.44
C MET A 14 9.50 -5.44 -5.11
N LEU A 15 10.38 -6.43 -5.06
CA LEU A 15 11.66 -6.40 -5.78
C LEU A 15 11.46 -6.93 -7.19
N MET A 16 12.14 -6.35 -8.15
CA MET A 16 12.08 -6.76 -9.55
C MET A 16 13.37 -7.49 -9.95
N ASP A 17 13.24 -8.63 -10.65
CA ASP A 17 14.38 -9.42 -11.13
C ASP A 17 15.28 -8.64 -12.10
N LYS A 18 14.72 -7.66 -12.76
CA LYS A 18 15.39 -6.75 -13.70
C LYS A 18 14.71 -5.40 -13.66
N GLN A 19 15.40 -4.36 -14.12
CA GLN A 19 14.79 -3.06 -14.32
C GLN A 19 13.54 -3.21 -15.21
N SER A 20 12.37 -2.86 -14.66
CA SER A 20 11.07 -3.10 -15.29
C SER A 20 10.37 -1.79 -15.60
N PRO A 21 9.88 -1.58 -16.83
CA PRO A 21 9.07 -0.42 -17.16
C PRO A 21 7.85 -0.32 -16.23
N ALA A 22 7.50 0.89 -15.86
CA ALA A 22 6.38 1.14 -14.98
C ALA A 22 5.63 2.41 -15.38
N GLY A 23 4.34 2.44 -15.08
CA GLY A 23 3.48 3.60 -15.22
C GLY A 23 2.80 3.89 -13.90
N LEU A 24 2.19 5.06 -13.78
CA LEU A 24 1.61 5.56 -12.55
C LEU A 24 0.25 6.20 -12.81
N ASP A 25 -0.70 5.95 -11.91
CA ASP A 25 -1.91 6.74 -11.76
C ASP A 25 -2.01 7.22 -10.30
N ILE A 26 -2.11 8.55 -10.10
CA ILE A 26 -2.30 9.18 -8.80
C ILE A 26 -3.61 9.95 -8.82
N ARG A 27 -4.50 9.62 -7.87
CA ARG A 27 -5.78 10.29 -7.66
C ARG A 27 -5.85 10.83 -6.24
N GLY A 28 -6.59 11.92 -6.05
CA GLY A 28 -6.78 12.56 -4.75
C GLY A 28 -5.73 13.62 -4.43
N GLY A 29 -5.91 14.30 -3.31
CA GLY A 29 -5.23 15.54 -2.96
C GLY A 29 -4.07 15.41 -1.96
N GLY A 30 -3.79 14.19 -1.42
CA GLY A 30 -2.78 14.01 -0.37
C GLY A 30 -1.93 12.75 -0.57
N PRO A 31 -1.25 12.58 -1.72
CA PRO A 31 -0.41 11.42 -1.93
C PRO A 31 0.85 11.49 -1.06
N ALA A 32 1.05 10.47 -0.18
CA ALA A 32 2.34 10.21 0.43
C ALA A 32 3.13 9.32 -0.53
N SER A 33 4.02 9.91 -1.34
CA SER A 33 4.75 9.17 -2.38
C SER A 33 6.16 9.70 -2.58
N ARG A 34 7.06 8.82 -3.04
CA ARG A 34 8.47 9.14 -3.32
C ARG A 34 8.84 8.66 -4.72
N GLU A 35 9.66 9.48 -5.43
CA GLU A 35 10.25 9.23 -6.75
C GLU A 35 9.24 8.95 -7.87
N THR A 36 7.97 9.29 -7.67
CA THR A 36 6.93 9.15 -8.70
C THR A 36 7.17 9.96 -9.98
N PRO A 37 7.90 11.09 -9.99
CA PRO A 37 8.28 11.77 -11.22
C PRO A 37 9.09 10.93 -12.21
N LEU A 38 9.79 9.88 -11.75
CA LEU A 38 10.48 8.91 -12.64
C LEU A 38 9.52 8.21 -13.61
N LEU A 39 8.24 8.14 -13.26
CA LEU A 39 7.20 7.46 -14.04
C LEU A 39 6.47 8.41 -15.01
N ASN A 40 6.90 9.66 -15.09
CA ASN A 40 6.39 10.60 -16.10
C ASN A 40 6.84 10.14 -17.49
N PRO A 41 5.97 10.12 -18.51
CA PRO A 41 6.34 9.73 -19.87
C PRO A 41 7.48 10.55 -20.50
N THR A 42 7.78 11.72 -19.95
CA THR A 42 8.90 12.58 -20.40
C THR A 42 10.20 12.33 -19.63
N ALA A 43 10.18 11.48 -18.60
CA ALA A 43 11.38 11.15 -17.84
C ALA A 43 12.26 10.15 -18.63
N ASP A 44 13.58 10.33 -18.59
CA ASP A 44 14.52 9.35 -19.13
C ASP A 44 14.75 8.21 -18.13
N CYS A 45 13.68 7.49 -17.83
CA CYS A 45 13.68 6.35 -16.92
C CYS A 45 13.18 5.10 -17.63
N LYS A 46 14.05 4.09 -17.77
CA LYS A 46 13.69 2.83 -18.44
C LYS A 46 12.86 1.88 -17.58
N GLY A 47 12.73 2.17 -16.28
CA GLY A 47 11.98 1.35 -15.35
C GLY A 47 12.54 1.38 -13.93
N LEU A 48 11.85 0.70 -13.04
CA LEU A 48 12.17 0.62 -11.62
C LEU A 48 12.88 -0.69 -11.26
N HIS A 49 13.51 -0.71 -10.09
CA HIS A 49 14.13 -1.88 -9.46
C HIS A 49 13.29 -2.40 -8.29
N ALA A 50 12.49 -1.53 -7.66
CA ALA A 50 11.53 -1.91 -6.62
C ALA A 50 10.38 -0.93 -6.54
N VAL A 51 9.24 -1.42 -6.00
CA VAL A 51 8.10 -0.61 -5.57
C VAL A 51 7.77 -0.96 -4.13
N ILE A 52 7.44 0.06 -3.35
CA ILE A 52 7.13 -0.05 -1.93
C ILE A 52 5.72 0.42 -1.67
N LEU A 53 4.98 -0.36 -0.90
CA LEU A 53 3.75 0.03 -0.22
C LEU A 53 4.02 0.06 1.28
N GLY A 54 3.62 1.13 1.98
CA GLY A 54 3.91 1.27 3.41
C GLY A 54 2.75 1.85 4.21
N GLY A 55 2.84 1.71 5.53
CA GLY A 55 2.15 2.52 6.52
C GLY A 55 2.98 3.76 6.88
N GLY A 56 2.62 4.45 7.98
CA GLY A 56 3.40 5.57 8.53
C GLY A 56 3.23 6.91 7.83
N SER A 57 2.36 6.98 6.80
CA SER A 57 2.14 8.21 6.03
C SER A 57 3.47 8.75 5.47
N ALA A 58 3.57 10.05 5.20
CA ALA A 58 4.76 10.69 4.66
C ALA A 58 6.05 10.50 5.49
N PHE A 59 5.93 10.14 6.77
CA PHE A 59 7.10 9.85 7.60
C PHE A 59 7.85 8.59 7.15
N ALA A 60 7.13 7.61 6.61
CA ALA A 60 7.72 6.34 6.18
C ALA A 60 8.41 6.41 4.80
N LEU A 61 8.31 7.52 4.08
CA LEU A 61 9.00 7.70 2.78
C LEU A 61 10.53 7.58 2.87
N ASP A 62 11.10 7.68 4.07
CA ASP A 62 12.53 7.42 4.31
C ASP A 62 12.90 5.94 4.17
N ALA A 63 11.94 5.04 4.33
CA ALA A 63 12.15 3.59 4.23
C ALA A 63 12.70 3.17 2.86
N ALA A 64 12.37 3.88 1.78
CA ALA A 64 12.93 3.62 0.46
C ALA A 64 14.46 3.70 0.42
N GLY A 65 15.08 4.50 1.29
CA GLY A 65 16.54 4.53 1.43
C GLY A 65 17.11 3.16 1.83
N GLY A 66 16.43 2.41 2.70
CA GLY A 66 16.84 1.05 3.09
C GLY A 66 16.74 0.05 1.94
N VAL A 67 15.72 0.15 1.09
CA VAL A 67 15.63 -0.68 -0.14
C VAL A 67 16.74 -0.33 -1.12
N MET A 68 17.05 0.96 -1.27
CA MET A 68 18.15 1.40 -2.14
C MET A 68 19.47 0.86 -1.67
N GLU A 69 19.80 0.98 -0.37
CA GLU A 69 21.02 0.42 0.22
C GLU A 69 21.09 -1.11 0.03
N TYR A 70 19.99 -1.83 0.26
CA TYR A 70 19.91 -3.28 0.06
C TYR A 70 20.20 -3.70 -1.39
N LEU A 71 19.70 -2.95 -2.37
CA LEU A 71 19.91 -3.23 -3.80
C LEU A 71 21.30 -2.83 -4.26
N GLU A 72 21.83 -1.68 -3.81
CA GLU A 72 23.18 -1.21 -4.14
C GLU A 72 24.24 -2.21 -3.66
N ASP A 73 24.14 -2.72 -2.43
CA ASP A 73 25.02 -3.76 -1.86
C ASP A 73 25.06 -5.05 -2.71
N ARG A 74 24.02 -5.26 -3.54
CA ARG A 74 23.91 -6.40 -4.48
C ARG A 74 24.25 -6.05 -5.91
N GLY A 75 24.73 -4.84 -6.15
CA GLY A 75 25.08 -4.34 -7.48
C GLY A 75 23.87 -4.15 -8.40
N ILE A 76 22.67 -3.95 -7.82
CA ILE A 76 21.41 -3.75 -8.57
C ILE A 76 21.06 -2.26 -8.60
N GLY A 77 20.90 -1.69 -9.77
CA GLY A 77 20.59 -0.29 -9.99
C GLY A 77 20.95 0.19 -11.38
N LEU A 78 20.61 1.43 -11.68
CA LEU A 78 21.06 2.13 -12.88
C LEU A 78 22.57 2.33 -12.80
N ASP A 79 23.31 1.87 -13.81
CA ASP A 79 24.76 2.03 -13.87
C ASP A 79 25.12 3.48 -14.24
N VAL A 80 25.76 4.17 -13.34
CA VAL A 80 26.25 5.53 -13.54
C VAL A 80 27.80 5.58 -13.65
N GLY A 81 28.44 4.42 -13.81
CA GLY A 81 29.89 4.27 -14.01
C GLY A 81 30.70 4.20 -12.70
N ILE A 82 30.27 4.86 -11.64
CA ILE A 82 30.94 4.87 -10.34
C ILE A 82 30.23 4.02 -9.29
N THR A 83 28.92 3.84 -9.43
CA THR A 83 28.07 2.97 -8.61
C THR A 83 26.81 2.57 -9.36
N LYS A 84 25.98 1.77 -8.70
CA LYS A 84 24.61 1.45 -9.13
C LYS A 84 23.63 2.27 -8.31
N VAL A 85 22.72 2.97 -8.99
CA VAL A 85 21.66 3.76 -8.35
C VAL A 85 20.34 3.01 -8.49
N PRO A 86 19.80 2.40 -7.43
CA PRO A 86 18.50 1.76 -7.47
C PRO A 86 17.40 2.79 -7.67
N LEU A 87 16.50 2.55 -8.62
CA LEU A 87 15.33 3.39 -8.87
C LEU A 87 14.13 2.75 -8.15
N VAL A 88 13.63 3.41 -7.12
CA VAL A 88 12.63 2.87 -6.18
C VAL A 88 11.52 3.88 -5.98
N CYS A 89 10.29 3.48 -6.30
CA CYS A 89 9.10 4.27 -5.98
C CYS A 89 8.41 3.74 -4.72
N GLN A 90 7.82 4.65 -3.95
CA GLN A 90 7.09 4.33 -2.73
C GLN A 90 5.76 5.07 -2.67
N SER A 91 4.75 4.42 -2.08
CA SER A 91 3.50 5.06 -1.65
C SER A 91 3.04 4.49 -0.31
N ASP A 92 2.49 5.37 0.55
CA ASP A 92 2.15 5.03 1.92
C ASP A 92 0.70 5.38 2.27
N ILE A 93 0.07 4.54 3.09
CA ILE A 93 -1.23 4.82 3.70
C ILE A 93 -1.05 5.65 4.98
N PHE A 94 -2.10 6.37 5.37
CA PHE A 94 -2.17 7.02 6.67
C PHE A 94 -2.74 6.02 7.70
N ASP A 95 -1.89 5.48 8.55
CA ASP A 95 -2.24 4.56 9.63
C ASP A 95 -1.84 5.09 11.02
N LEU A 96 -1.41 6.36 11.12
CA LEU A 96 -0.96 6.99 12.36
C LEU A 96 -2.03 7.09 13.45
N GLY A 97 -3.30 6.92 13.09
CA GLY A 97 -4.44 6.94 14.01
C GLY A 97 -4.70 5.61 14.70
N ILE A 98 -3.96 4.54 14.34
CA ILE A 98 -4.09 3.21 14.93
C ILE A 98 -2.75 2.78 15.52
N GLY A 99 -2.77 2.15 16.69
CA GLY A 99 -1.52 1.74 17.36
C GLY A 99 -0.69 2.94 17.87
N ASN A 100 0.62 2.85 17.68
CA ASN A 100 1.56 3.87 18.12
C ASN A 100 1.97 4.82 16.98
N PRO A 101 1.57 6.11 16.98
CA PRO A 101 1.92 7.05 15.91
C PRO A 101 3.42 7.36 15.80
N LYS A 102 4.24 6.92 16.74
CA LYS A 102 5.70 7.03 16.69
C LYS A 102 6.37 5.82 16.07
N SER A 103 5.69 4.68 15.97
CA SER A 103 6.14 3.52 15.21
C SER A 103 5.82 3.76 13.74
N ARG A 104 6.83 3.69 12.90
CA ARG A 104 6.74 3.98 11.46
C ARG A 104 7.74 3.12 10.71
N PRO A 105 7.42 2.64 9.52
CA PRO A 105 8.41 2.01 8.66
C PRO A 105 9.64 2.89 8.46
N ASP A 106 10.80 2.32 8.66
CA ASP A 106 12.11 2.94 8.51
C ASP A 106 13.01 2.12 7.57
N LYS A 107 14.26 2.56 7.39
CA LYS A 107 15.23 1.87 6.55
C LYS A 107 15.49 0.43 6.98
N GLU A 108 15.56 0.19 8.29
CA GLU A 108 15.83 -1.15 8.83
C GLU A 108 14.63 -2.08 8.60
N MET A 109 13.40 -1.60 8.78
CA MET A 109 12.22 -2.39 8.46
C MET A 109 12.16 -2.70 6.96
N ALA A 110 12.54 -1.75 6.11
CA ALA A 110 12.60 -1.94 4.66
C ALA A 110 13.64 -2.99 4.25
N LYS A 111 14.83 -2.98 4.87
CA LYS A 111 15.87 -4.01 4.65
C LYS A 111 15.37 -5.39 5.04
N ARG A 112 14.75 -5.53 6.23
CA ARG A 112 14.11 -6.80 6.65
C ARG A 112 13.05 -7.25 5.66
N ALA A 113 12.23 -6.34 5.12
CA ALA A 113 11.24 -6.69 4.10
C ALA A 113 11.88 -7.21 2.81
N CYS A 114 13.03 -6.66 2.41
CA CYS A 114 13.80 -7.16 1.27
C CYS A 114 14.41 -8.54 1.54
N GLU A 115 14.96 -8.75 2.74
CA GLU A 115 15.54 -10.04 3.16
C GLU A 115 14.49 -11.15 3.20
N ASN A 116 13.26 -10.81 3.60
CA ASN A 116 12.12 -11.73 3.62
C ASN A 116 11.49 -11.95 2.24
N ALA A 117 11.98 -11.28 1.19
CA ALA A 117 11.40 -11.41 -0.14
C ALA A 117 11.56 -12.83 -0.71
N SER A 118 10.51 -13.34 -1.29
CA SER A 118 10.51 -14.67 -1.92
C SER A 118 9.53 -14.70 -3.09
N TYR A 119 9.64 -15.74 -3.93
CA TYR A 119 8.70 -16.00 -5.00
C TYR A 119 7.43 -16.76 -4.53
N SER A 120 7.35 -17.06 -3.25
CA SER A 120 6.15 -17.62 -2.64
C SER A 120 5.06 -16.57 -2.43
N SER A 121 3.85 -17.02 -2.08
CA SER A 121 2.71 -16.14 -1.85
C SER A 121 2.98 -15.11 -0.74
N VAL A 122 2.60 -13.87 -1.01
CA VAL A 122 2.52 -12.79 -0.03
C VAL A 122 1.42 -13.10 0.98
N GLN A 123 1.62 -12.80 2.24
CA GLN A 123 0.57 -12.93 3.25
C GLN A 123 -0.47 -11.81 3.06
N ASN A 124 -1.73 -12.20 2.96
CA ASN A 124 -2.87 -11.29 2.88
C ASN A 124 -3.37 -10.90 4.27
N GLY A 125 -4.13 -9.81 4.35
CA GLY A 125 -4.72 -9.31 5.60
C GLY A 125 -3.82 -8.31 6.32
N ASN A 126 -3.67 -8.44 7.63
CA ASN A 126 -2.93 -7.49 8.46
C ASN A 126 -1.43 -7.80 8.47
N HIS A 127 -0.80 -7.80 7.30
CA HIS A 127 0.62 -8.05 7.12
C HIS A 127 1.28 -6.94 6.31
N GLY A 128 2.56 -6.65 6.61
CA GLY A 128 3.33 -5.62 5.92
C GLY A 128 2.59 -4.28 5.90
N ALA A 129 2.46 -3.68 4.73
CA ALA A 129 1.74 -2.41 4.54
C ALA A 129 0.25 -2.47 4.93
N GLY A 130 -0.35 -3.67 5.00
CA GLY A 130 -1.73 -3.87 5.45
C GLY A 130 -1.90 -3.86 6.96
N MET A 131 -0.81 -3.86 7.74
CA MET A 131 -0.86 -3.97 9.20
C MET A 131 -1.68 -2.84 9.85
N GLY A 132 -1.52 -1.60 9.41
CA GLY A 132 -2.24 -0.43 9.94
C GLY A 132 -3.49 -0.03 9.17
N ALA A 133 -3.83 -0.75 8.09
CA ALA A 133 -4.98 -0.41 7.25
C ALA A 133 -6.32 -0.61 7.96
N THR A 134 -7.26 0.33 7.75
CA THR A 134 -8.62 0.30 8.30
C THR A 134 -9.65 0.70 7.25
N VAL A 135 -10.90 0.23 7.41
CA VAL A 135 -12.04 0.50 6.53
C VAL A 135 -13.27 0.87 7.35
N GLY A 136 -14.34 1.36 6.70
CA GLY A 136 -15.58 1.68 7.38
C GLY A 136 -15.50 2.87 8.33
N LYS A 137 -14.83 3.96 7.94
CA LYS A 137 -14.47 5.09 8.83
C LYS A 137 -15.53 6.19 8.91
N TYR A 138 -16.65 6.04 8.24
CA TYR A 138 -17.62 7.12 8.09
C TYR A 138 -18.42 7.46 9.38
N ARG A 139 -18.33 6.64 10.44
CA ARG A 139 -18.84 6.95 11.79
C ARG A 139 -17.74 7.35 12.79
N GLY A 140 -16.48 7.40 12.33
CA GLY A 140 -15.35 7.75 13.18
C GLY A 140 -14.38 6.56 13.42
N PRO A 141 -13.23 6.84 14.04
CA PRO A 141 -12.17 5.83 14.19
C PRO A 141 -12.56 4.65 15.09
N GLU A 142 -13.46 4.85 16.06
CA GLU A 142 -13.93 3.81 16.97
C GLU A 142 -14.86 2.79 16.30
N SER A 143 -15.42 3.14 15.16
CA SER A 143 -16.35 2.29 14.39
C SER A 143 -15.66 1.61 13.20
N CYS A 144 -14.37 1.89 12.96
CA CYS A 144 -13.67 1.28 11.84
C CYS A 144 -13.27 -0.17 12.11
N MET A 145 -13.18 -0.96 11.06
CA MET A 145 -12.66 -2.31 11.07
C MET A 145 -11.26 -2.36 10.47
N LYS A 146 -10.47 -3.37 10.83
CA LYS A 146 -9.19 -3.63 10.17
C LYS A 146 -9.43 -3.92 8.68
N GLY A 147 -8.70 -3.19 7.84
CA GLY A 147 -8.53 -3.50 6.44
C GLY A 147 -7.38 -4.48 6.24
N GLY A 148 -6.56 -4.26 5.22
CA GLY A 148 -5.39 -5.11 5.00
C GLY A 148 -4.79 -4.94 3.61
N ILE A 149 -3.85 -5.85 3.32
CA ILE A 149 -3.30 -6.07 1.99
C ILE A 149 -3.94 -7.31 1.39
N GLY A 150 -4.30 -7.23 0.11
CA GLY A 150 -4.81 -8.35 -0.68
C GLY A 150 -3.99 -8.54 -1.94
N THR A 151 -3.84 -9.79 -2.36
CA THR A 151 -3.18 -10.15 -3.62
C THR A 151 -4.03 -11.12 -4.42
N TYR A 152 -4.02 -10.93 -5.74
CA TYR A 152 -4.64 -11.85 -6.67
C TYR A 152 -3.85 -11.92 -7.98
N ALA A 153 -3.76 -13.09 -8.58
CA ALA A 153 -3.08 -13.26 -9.85
C ALA A 153 -3.82 -14.24 -10.76
N VAL A 154 -3.76 -13.96 -12.04
CA VAL A 154 -4.31 -14.83 -13.10
C VAL A 154 -3.24 -15.14 -14.13
N GLU A 155 -3.34 -16.32 -14.73
CA GLU A 155 -2.51 -16.75 -15.84
C GLU A 155 -3.38 -17.31 -16.95
N LEU A 156 -3.16 -16.85 -18.18
CA LEU A 156 -3.81 -17.35 -19.38
C LEU A 156 -2.77 -17.45 -20.51
N GLU A 157 -2.54 -18.65 -21.00
CA GLU A 157 -1.62 -18.93 -22.12
C GLU A 157 -0.23 -18.29 -21.96
N GLY A 158 0.30 -18.29 -20.73
CA GLY A 158 1.58 -17.70 -20.38
C GLY A 158 1.58 -16.19 -20.10
N LEU A 159 0.49 -15.48 -20.37
CA LEU A 159 0.28 -14.13 -19.90
C LEU A 159 -0.10 -14.17 -18.43
N LYS A 160 0.66 -13.45 -17.60
CA LYS A 160 0.44 -13.32 -16.16
C LYS A 160 0.09 -11.89 -15.81
N VAL A 161 -0.94 -11.73 -14.99
CA VAL A 161 -1.30 -10.45 -14.40
C VAL A 161 -1.54 -10.68 -12.91
N GLY A 162 -0.84 -9.91 -12.08
CA GLY A 162 -0.99 -9.95 -10.63
C GLY A 162 -1.29 -8.55 -10.08
N ALA A 163 -2.09 -8.49 -9.04
CA ALA A 163 -2.35 -7.27 -8.30
C ALA A 163 -2.05 -7.46 -6.81
N MET A 164 -1.56 -6.40 -6.19
CA MET A 164 -1.35 -6.28 -4.76
C MET A 164 -1.92 -4.94 -4.32
N VAL A 165 -2.87 -4.94 -3.39
CA VAL A 165 -3.59 -3.72 -3.01
C VAL A 165 -3.68 -3.62 -1.49
N VAL A 166 -3.37 -2.45 -0.94
CA VAL A 166 -3.61 -2.09 0.46
C VAL A 166 -4.83 -1.20 0.53
N VAL A 167 -5.83 -1.65 1.27
CA VAL A 167 -7.12 -0.94 1.38
C VAL A 167 -7.24 -0.26 2.74
N ASN A 168 -7.10 1.06 2.72
CA ASN A 168 -7.26 1.96 3.89
C ASN A 168 -8.38 2.98 3.60
N ALA A 169 -9.51 2.50 3.09
CA ALA A 169 -10.62 3.30 2.58
C ALA A 169 -11.51 3.88 3.68
N CYS A 170 -12.30 4.90 3.34
CA CYS A 170 -13.40 5.38 4.16
C CYS A 170 -14.57 4.40 4.18
N GLY A 171 -14.91 3.86 3.01
CA GLY A 171 -16.03 2.95 2.80
C GLY A 171 -15.71 1.53 3.21
N ASP A 172 -16.65 0.66 2.86
CA ASP A 172 -16.65 -0.75 3.21
C ASP A 172 -16.07 -1.62 2.08
N ILE A 173 -15.76 -2.86 2.38
CA ILE A 173 -15.33 -3.88 1.43
C ILE A 173 -16.50 -4.84 1.20
N TYR A 174 -16.84 -5.06 -0.06
CA TYR A 174 -17.91 -5.93 -0.49
C TYR A 174 -17.35 -7.18 -1.16
N ASP A 175 -18.00 -8.30 -0.90
CA ASP A 175 -17.82 -9.51 -1.68
C ASP A 175 -18.37 -9.28 -3.09
N ILE A 176 -17.54 -9.53 -4.12
CA ILE A 176 -17.90 -9.19 -5.52
C ILE A 176 -19.01 -10.10 -6.08
N GLU A 177 -19.18 -11.31 -5.54
CA GLU A 177 -20.16 -12.28 -6.03
C GLU A 177 -21.51 -12.10 -5.34
N THR A 178 -21.49 -11.86 -4.03
CA THR A 178 -22.70 -11.78 -3.20
C THR A 178 -23.16 -10.35 -2.93
N ASN A 179 -22.32 -9.34 -3.19
CA ASN A 179 -22.51 -7.94 -2.85
C ASN A 179 -22.78 -7.72 -1.35
N GLN A 180 -22.30 -8.61 -0.49
CA GLN A 180 -22.40 -8.47 0.95
C GLN A 180 -21.17 -7.75 1.50
N VAL A 181 -21.37 -6.93 2.54
CA VAL A 181 -20.27 -6.29 3.28
C VAL A 181 -19.49 -7.37 4.02
N ILE A 182 -18.18 -7.48 3.75
CA ILE A 182 -17.28 -8.42 4.43
C ILE A 182 -16.33 -7.75 5.42
N ALA A 183 -16.08 -6.45 5.25
CA ALA A 183 -15.37 -5.62 6.22
C ALA A 183 -15.82 -4.17 6.07
N GLY A 184 -16.08 -3.48 7.16
CA GLY A 184 -16.62 -2.12 7.08
C GLY A 184 -16.86 -1.48 8.44
N CYS A 185 -17.79 -0.54 8.46
CA CYS A 185 -18.18 0.17 9.67
C CYS A 185 -18.89 -0.75 10.65
N LEU A 186 -18.55 -0.60 11.93
CA LEU A 186 -19.13 -1.40 13.02
C LEU A 186 -20.18 -0.61 13.80
N ASN A 187 -21.24 -1.30 14.18
CA ASN A 187 -22.15 -0.86 15.21
C ASN A 187 -21.51 -0.97 16.62
N PRO A 188 -22.07 -0.32 17.66
CA PRO A 188 -21.55 -0.42 19.02
C PRO A 188 -21.51 -1.84 19.60
N ASP A 189 -22.29 -2.76 19.07
CA ASP A 189 -22.31 -4.18 19.45
C ASP A 189 -21.29 -5.03 18.68
N GLY A 190 -20.49 -4.42 17.78
CA GLY A 190 -19.48 -5.08 16.97
C GLY A 190 -20.01 -5.72 15.70
N SER A 191 -21.31 -5.63 15.42
CA SER A 191 -21.87 -6.10 14.14
C SER A 191 -21.54 -5.12 13.00
N LEU A 192 -21.48 -5.61 11.76
CA LEU A 192 -21.33 -4.76 10.58
C LEU A 192 -22.57 -3.90 10.37
N VAL A 193 -22.38 -2.64 10.02
CA VAL A 193 -23.46 -1.79 9.50
C VAL A 193 -23.82 -2.32 8.10
N ASN A 194 -25.04 -2.80 7.97
CA ASN A 194 -25.55 -3.37 6.71
C ASN A 194 -26.85 -2.66 6.29
N ASP A 195 -26.89 -1.33 6.39
CA ASP A 195 -28.02 -0.48 6.04
C ASP A 195 -27.52 0.64 5.11
N GLU A 196 -27.90 0.56 3.83
CA GLU A 196 -27.53 1.54 2.81
C GLU A 196 -28.00 2.96 3.16
N LEU A 197 -29.17 3.11 3.76
CA LEU A 197 -29.69 4.42 4.14
C LEU A 197 -28.85 5.02 5.27
N ALA A 198 -28.52 4.23 6.28
CA ALA A 198 -27.64 4.65 7.37
C ALA A 198 -26.25 5.04 6.83
N PHE A 199 -25.71 4.30 5.86
CA PHE A 199 -24.47 4.64 5.19
C PHE A 199 -24.51 6.04 4.55
N PHE A 200 -25.58 6.34 3.77
CA PHE A 200 -25.71 7.65 3.11
C PHE A 200 -25.88 8.79 4.11
N GLU A 201 -26.68 8.60 5.16
CA GLU A 201 -26.85 9.61 6.21
C GLU A 201 -25.55 9.90 6.97
N ASP A 202 -24.82 8.87 7.34
CA ASP A 202 -23.56 8.99 8.08
C ASP A 202 -22.45 9.55 7.18
N ALA A 203 -22.37 9.14 5.91
CA ALA A 203 -21.45 9.71 4.94
C ALA A 203 -21.72 11.20 4.69
N ALA A 204 -22.99 11.61 4.62
CA ALA A 204 -23.36 13.01 4.50
C ALA A 204 -22.96 13.82 5.74
N ARG A 205 -23.18 13.29 6.95
CA ARG A 205 -22.73 13.91 8.23
C ARG A 205 -21.21 14.04 8.27
N MET A 206 -20.48 13.01 7.87
CA MET A 206 -19.03 13.03 7.79
C MET A 206 -18.53 14.10 6.81
N MET A 207 -19.11 14.21 5.61
CA MET A 207 -18.74 15.22 4.62
C MET A 207 -18.89 16.65 5.15
N LEU A 208 -19.87 16.89 6.04
CA LEU A 208 -20.08 18.17 6.69
C LEU A 208 -19.15 18.44 7.86
N ALA A 209 -18.68 17.39 8.55
CA ALA A 209 -17.92 17.47 9.79
C ALA A 209 -16.39 17.37 9.60
N VAL A 210 -15.92 16.65 8.58
CA VAL A 210 -14.49 16.30 8.43
C VAL A 210 -13.78 17.25 7.48
N ARG A 211 -12.77 17.95 7.99
CA ARG A 211 -11.85 18.78 7.20
C ARG A 211 -10.64 18.00 6.66
N GLU A 212 -10.32 16.85 7.23
CA GLU A 212 -9.13 16.07 6.88
C GLU A 212 -9.53 14.73 6.24
N ARG A 213 -8.92 14.41 5.10
CA ARG A 213 -9.14 13.17 4.35
C ARG A 213 -7.91 12.29 4.51
N THR A 214 -8.04 11.23 5.29
CA THR A 214 -6.96 10.26 5.61
C THR A 214 -7.23 8.88 5.03
N ASN A 215 -8.00 8.83 3.94
CA ASN A 215 -8.45 7.59 3.32
C ASN A 215 -7.65 7.33 2.06
N THR A 216 -7.09 6.14 1.95
CA THR A 216 -6.12 5.83 0.90
C THR A 216 -6.30 4.39 0.43
N THR A 217 -6.19 4.17 -0.86
CA THR A 217 -5.96 2.85 -1.44
C THR A 217 -4.74 2.95 -2.32
N ILE A 218 -3.75 2.10 -2.07
CA ILE A 218 -2.51 2.03 -2.85
C ILE A 218 -2.32 0.62 -3.37
N GLY A 219 -1.68 0.48 -4.53
CA GLY A 219 -1.50 -0.85 -5.10
C GLY A 219 -0.47 -0.90 -6.21
N ILE A 220 -0.14 -2.13 -6.57
CA ILE A 220 0.77 -2.49 -7.67
C ILE A 220 0.04 -3.47 -8.56
N ILE A 221 0.08 -3.24 -9.86
CA ILE A 221 -0.30 -4.24 -10.87
C ILE A 221 0.97 -4.63 -11.62
N ALA A 222 1.26 -5.91 -11.67
CA ALA A 222 2.41 -6.45 -12.37
C ALA A 222 1.99 -7.42 -13.48
N THR A 223 2.67 -7.38 -14.61
CA THR A 223 2.40 -8.27 -15.74
C THR A 223 3.68 -8.58 -16.51
N ASN A 224 3.71 -9.71 -17.18
CA ASN A 224 4.72 -10.07 -18.16
C ASN A 224 4.31 -9.72 -19.59
N ALA A 225 3.21 -9.00 -19.78
CA ALA A 225 2.82 -8.46 -21.09
C ALA A 225 3.93 -7.57 -21.67
N LYS A 226 4.05 -7.55 -22.98
CA LYS A 226 4.91 -6.59 -23.73
C LYS A 226 3.98 -5.52 -24.28
N PHE A 227 4.28 -4.29 -23.98
CA PHE A 227 3.61 -3.11 -24.51
C PHE A 227 4.42 -2.46 -25.61
#